data_9893ee45e6dd4dcc4aeb7380a7fa4d51
#
_entry.id   9893ee45e6dd4dcc4aeb7380a7fa4d51
#
_cell.length_a   1.000
_cell.length_b   1.000
_cell.length_c   1.000
_cell.angle_alpha   90.00
_cell.angle_beta   90.00
_cell.angle_gamma   90.00
#
_symmetry.space_group_name_H-M   'P 1'
#
loop_
_entity.id
_entity.type
_entity.pdbx_description
1 polymer ?
#
loop_
_entity_poly.entity_id
_entity_poly.type
_entity_poly.pdbx_seq_one_letter_code
_entity_poly.pdbx_strand_id
1 'polypeptide(L)'
;MKLGVCVPYRNREAHLKEFIPKVGEYLEKRGIDYCMYFAHQKDEKLFNRGAMKNIAAKVAFEDGCDYIVWHDIDMIPVEGGGADYSYPAEYPVHIATNISQMDYKLKYFEYFGGAVVFTKEQVEKTNGYSNEYWDWGSEDDDLFWRCYLEGLVDIRMGGVDFDAKYLHFSGQDSYVKIPINNLGLRNFMGMSHTIQITCRAFQQPDKVLMYLVGDPHRKYVEFPILCVPGYDYGINFNNSKAISLQFWNSFNQHNYMWCKKYDQQWSTFTATFDATNQLCRFYMNGRELDAELGQGSVSPLRWTGRLKRYGDQDIYLGTTPSVSRDDPRKFFKGDIREVKIWRRCLEPEEVKTSFLDYRVDDDPAFWMYDGESSLPIQKFNVEERQEDITIIDSVLPWRKTGRFKCLPHEDEGIVGGKFKKGKPSADNERRYQLQMQQGKIDYKNDGIAQVKYELLGIDELTPKAKMINVRL
;
A
#
# COMPACT_ATOMS: atom_id res chain seq x y z
N MET A 1 3.57 -31.13 4.27
CA MET A 1 2.44 -30.16 4.15
C MET A 1 1.87 -30.27 2.75
N LYS A 2 0.56 -30.34 2.65
CA LYS A 2 -0.18 -30.55 1.40
C LYS A 2 -0.76 -29.23 0.88
N LEU A 3 -0.47 -28.88 -0.36
CA LEU A 3 -0.99 -27.69 -1.05
C LEU A 3 -2.33 -27.98 -1.74
N GLY A 4 -3.33 -27.13 -1.52
CA GLY A 4 -4.54 -27.05 -2.32
C GLY A 4 -4.42 -26.02 -3.43
N VAL A 5 -4.42 -26.42 -4.70
CA VAL A 5 -4.45 -25.48 -5.83
C VAL A 5 -5.91 -25.17 -6.17
N CYS A 6 -6.39 -23.99 -5.77
CA CYS A 6 -7.80 -23.60 -5.82
C CYS A 6 -8.06 -22.71 -7.06
N VAL A 7 -8.82 -23.25 -8.01
CA VAL A 7 -9.00 -22.66 -9.34
C VAL A 7 -10.48 -22.38 -9.62
N PRO A 8 -10.88 -21.11 -9.90
CA PRO A 8 -12.22 -20.80 -10.38
C PRO A 8 -12.37 -21.27 -11.84
N TYR A 9 -13.47 -21.95 -12.15
CA TYR A 9 -13.66 -22.58 -13.44
C TYR A 9 -15.04 -22.35 -14.05
N ARG A 10 -15.06 -21.98 -15.33
CA ARG A 10 -16.23 -22.05 -16.21
C ARG A 10 -15.79 -21.90 -17.67
N ASN A 11 -16.21 -22.82 -18.55
CA ASN A 11 -15.99 -22.78 -20.00
C ASN A 11 -14.51 -22.56 -20.40
N ARG A 12 -13.60 -23.33 -19.83
CA ARG A 12 -12.14 -23.22 -20.05
C ARG A 12 -11.49 -24.59 -20.29
N GLU A 13 -12.13 -25.47 -21.08
CA GLU A 13 -11.69 -26.84 -21.29
C GLU A 13 -10.28 -26.93 -21.89
N ALA A 14 -9.95 -26.02 -22.81
CA ALA A 14 -8.62 -25.94 -23.41
C ALA A 14 -7.55 -25.60 -22.36
N HIS A 15 -7.84 -24.60 -21.50
CA HIS A 15 -6.94 -24.23 -20.41
C HIS A 15 -6.78 -25.35 -19.39
N LEU A 16 -7.88 -26.03 -19.04
CA LEU A 16 -7.83 -27.15 -18.09
C LEU A 16 -6.90 -28.27 -18.55
N LYS A 17 -6.93 -28.63 -19.85
CA LYS A 17 -6.06 -29.64 -20.46
C LYS A 17 -4.59 -29.27 -20.42
N GLU A 18 -4.27 -27.98 -20.45
CA GLU A 18 -2.88 -27.48 -20.34
C GLU A 18 -2.48 -27.29 -18.88
N PHE A 19 -3.37 -26.76 -18.04
CA PHE A 19 -3.11 -26.40 -16.65
C PHE A 19 -2.71 -27.61 -15.80
N ILE A 20 -3.55 -28.65 -15.80
CA ILE A 20 -3.33 -29.81 -14.94
C ILE A 20 -1.94 -30.42 -15.14
N PRO A 21 -1.49 -30.78 -16.37
CA PRO A 21 -0.18 -31.39 -16.54
C PRO A 21 0.97 -30.41 -16.29
N LYS A 22 0.88 -29.16 -16.74
CA LYS A 22 1.99 -28.20 -16.66
C LYS A 22 2.22 -27.71 -15.23
N VAL A 23 1.16 -27.36 -14.51
CA VAL A 23 1.26 -26.94 -13.10
C VAL A 23 1.62 -28.16 -12.24
N GLY A 24 1.04 -29.33 -12.52
CA GLY A 24 1.39 -30.56 -11.84
C GLY A 24 2.87 -30.91 -11.94
N GLU A 25 3.42 -30.93 -13.14
CA GLU A 25 4.85 -31.17 -13.39
C GLU A 25 5.72 -30.13 -12.67
N TYR A 26 5.31 -28.84 -12.68
CA TYR A 26 6.05 -27.77 -12.00
C TYR A 26 6.14 -28.00 -10.49
N LEU A 27 5.03 -28.42 -9.85
CA LEU A 27 4.96 -28.70 -8.42
C LEU A 27 5.72 -30.00 -8.06
N GLU A 28 5.59 -31.05 -8.86
CA GLU A 28 6.27 -32.34 -8.65
C GLU A 28 7.80 -32.20 -8.72
N LYS A 29 8.31 -31.45 -9.67
CA LYS A 29 9.75 -31.13 -9.76
C LYS A 29 10.30 -30.44 -8.51
N ARG A 30 9.43 -29.80 -7.74
CA ARG A 30 9.79 -29.07 -6.50
C ARG A 30 9.48 -29.86 -5.24
N GLY A 31 9.02 -31.12 -5.40
CA GLY A 31 8.68 -31.99 -4.28
C GLY A 31 7.48 -31.53 -3.46
N ILE A 32 6.58 -30.74 -4.05
CA ILE A 32 5.38 -30.23 -3.38
C ILE A 32 4.28 -31.29 -3.48
N ASP A 33 3.76 -31.71 -2.33
CA ASP A 33 2.55 -32.54 -2.26
C ASP A 33 1.33 -31.64 -2.48
N TYR A 34 0.47 -31.99 -3.45
CA TYR A 34 -0.65 -31.13 -3.84
C TYR A 34 -1.88 -31.90 -4.30
N CYS A 35 -3.01 -31.18 -4.27
CA CYS A 35 -4.22 -31.55 -5.01
C CYS A 35 -4.84 -30.28 -5.61
N MET A 36 -5.38 -30.40 -6.83
CA MET A 36 -6.05 -29.30 -7.53
C MET A 36 -7.55 -29.36 -7.36
N TYR A 37 -8.18 -28.22 -7.12
CA TYR A 37 -9.61 -28.07 -6.87
C TYR A 37 -10.19 -27.03 -7.82
N PHE A 38 -10.93 -27.48 -8.83
CA PHE A 38 -11.58 -26.63 -9.82
C PHE A 38 -13.02 -26.40 -9.41
N ALA A 39 -13.36 -25.21 -8.89
CA ALA A 39 -14.74 -24.87 -8.57
C ALA A 39 -15.47 -24.40 -9.81
N HIS A 40 -16.41 -25.21 -10.28
CA HIS A 40 -17.13 -25.02 -11.53
C HIS A 40 -18.53 -24.46 -11.29
N GLN A 41 -18.74 -23.21 -11.64
CA GLN A 41 -20.06 -22.58 -11.60
C GLN A 41 -20.93 -23.06 -12.77
N LYS A 42 -22.04 -23.77 -12.44
CA LYS A 42 -22.94 -24.44 -13.39
C LYS A 42 -24.22 -23.66 -13.69
N ASP A 43 -24.51 -22.60 -12.97
CA ASP A 43 -25.69 -21.77 -13.21
C ASP A 43 -25.51 -20.77 -14.35
N GLU A 44 -26.59 -20.07 -14.71
CA GLU A 44 -26.63 -19.05 -15.78
C GLU A 44 -26.30 -17.63 -15.27
N LYS A 45 -25.97 -17.47 -13.98
CA LYS A 45 -25.57 -16.17 -13.44
C LYS A 45 -24.23 -15.73 -14.03
N LEU A 46 -23.92 -14.45 -13.90
CA LEU A 46 -22.58 -13.95 -14.21
C LEU A 46 -21.52 -14.72 -13.39
N PHE A 47 -20.32 -14.85 -13.93
CA PHE A 47 -19.29 -15.63 -13.25
C PHE A 47 -18.83 -14.90 -11.98
N ASN A 48 -18.84 -15.61 -10.86
CA ASN A 48 -18.36 -15.08 -9.58
C ASN A 48 -17.04 -15.77 -9.20
N ARG A 49 -15.95 -15.14 -9.61
CA ARG A 49 -14.60 -15.68 -9.44
C ARG A 49 -14.23 -15.80 -7.96
N GLY A 50 -14.57 -14.78 -7.15
CA GLY A 50 -14.30 -14.77 -5.71
C GLY A 50 -15.00 -15.92 -4.98
N ALA A 51 -16.31 -16.10 -5.22
CA ALA A 51 -17.06 -17.21 -4.63
C ALA A 51 -16.50 -18.58 -5.04
N MET A 52 -16.12 -18.75 -6.31
CA MET A 52 -15.48 -19.99 -6.78
C MET A 52 -14.13 -20.25 -6.10
N LYS A 53 -13.30 -19.24 -5.94
CA LYS A 53 -12.02 -19.32 -5.21
C LYS A 53 -12.28 -19.73 -3.74
N ASN A 54 -13.28 -19.16 -3.08
CA ASN A 54 -13.67 -19.50 -1.71
C ASN A 54 -14.16 -20.94 -1.58
N ILE A 55 -15.03 -21.41 -2.50
CA ILE A 55 -15.55 -22.78 -2.49
C ILE A 55 -14.42 -23.80 -2.69
N ALA A 56 -13.52 -23.56 -3.65
CA ALA A 56 -12.38 -24.43 -3.88
C ALA A 56 -11.48 -24.53 -2.64
N ALA A 57 -11.21 -23.41 -1.97
CA ALA A 57 -10.43 -23.36 -0.74
C ALA A 57 -11.08 -24.11 0.41
N LYS A 58 -12.40 -23.96 0.57
CA LYS A 58 -13.17 -24.67 1.61
C LYS A 58 -13.07 -26.17 1.45
N VAL A 59 -13.30 -26.69 0.24
CA VAL A 59 -13.17 -28.12 -0.06
C VAL A 59 -11.72 -28.60 0.10
N ALA A 60 -10.73 -27.80 -0.31
CA ALA A 60 -9.31 -28.14 -0.13
C ALA A 60 -8.95 -28.31 1.35
N PHE A 61 -9.42 -27.43 2.22
CA PHE A 61 -9.19 -27.56 3.67
C PHE A 61 -9.96 -28.73 4.30
N GLU A 62 -11.18 -29.02 3.83
CA GLU A 62 -11.94 -30.18 4.23
C GLU A 62 -11.24 -31.50 3.82
N ASP A 63 -10.55 -31.52 2.68
CA ASP A 63 -9.73 -32.64 2.18
C ASP A 63 -8.33 -32.71 2.85
N GLY A 64 -8.07 -31.91 3.87
CA GLY A 64 -6.84 -31.93 4.67
C GLY A 64 -5.64 -31.25 4.03
N CYS A 65 -5.85 -30.27 3.15
CA CYS A 65 -4.76 -29.40 2.72
C CYS A 65 -4.34 -28.45 3.86
N ASP A 66 -3.03 -28.26 4.06
CA ASP A 66 -2.46 -27.41 5.11
C ASP A 66 -2.48 -25.93 4.71
N TYR A 67 -2.35 -25.68 3.41
CA TYR A 67 -2.34 -24.35 2.80
C TYR A 67 -2.85 -24.41 1.38
N ILE A 68 -3.14 -23.25 0.80
CA ILE A 68 -3.70 -23.15 -0.54
C ILE A 68 -2.95 -22.16 -1.41
N VAL A 69 -3.11 -22.28 -2.71
CA VAL A 69 -2.90 -21.20 -3.67
C VAL A 69 -4.21 -20.92 -4.40
N TRP A 70 -4.72 -19.70 -4.32
CA TRP A 70 -5.74 -19.24 -5.26
C TRP A 70 -5.07 -18.96 -6.59
N HIS A 71 -5.51 -19.63 -7.63
CA HIS A 71 -4.79 -19.68 -8.90
C HIS A 71 -5.75 -19.52 -10.09
N ASP A 72 -5.44 -18.63 -11.01
CA ASP A 72 -6.22 -18.49 -12.23
C ASP A 72 -5.82 -19.57 -13.25
N ILE A 73 -6.81 -20.13 -13.95
CA ILE A 73 -6.62 -21.30 -14.83
C ILE A 73 -5.75 -21.01 -16.07
N ASP A 74 -5.61 -19.77 -16.45
CA ASP A 74 -4.82 -19.32 -17.61
C ASP A 74 -3.34 -19.03 -17.26
N MET A 75 -2.97 -19.08 -15.99
CA MET A 75 -1.63 -18.79 -15.52
C MET A 75 -0.77 -20.07 -15.43
N ILE A 76 0.24 -20.18 -16.26
CA ILE A 76 1.18 -21.30 -16.24
C ILE A 76 2.55 -20.83 -15.75
N PRO A 77 3.09 -21.36 -14.65
CA PRO A 77 4.41 -20.97 -14.16
C PRO A 77 5.49 -21.33 -15.18
N VAL A 78 6.41 -20.39 -15.40
CA VAL A 78 7.56 -20.59 -16.33
C VAL A 78 8.68 -21.29 -15.58
N GLU A 79 9.23 -22.34 -16.16
CA GLU A 79 10.38 -23.04 -15.57
C GLU A 79 11.59 -22.09 -15.44
N GLY A 80 12.22 -22.07 -14.26
CA GLY A 80 13.25 -21.08 -13.92
C GLY A 80 12.73 -19.66 -13.66
N GLY A 81 11.41 -19.45 -13.70
CA GLY A 81 10.76 -18.15 -13.50
C GLY A 81 10.54 -17.73 -12.04
N GLY A 82 10.97 -18.53 -11.06
CA GLY A 82 10.98 -18.16 -9.64
C GLY A 82 9.65 -18.29 -8.90
N ALA A 83 8.56 -18.80 -9.51
CA ALA A 83 7.29 -18.98 -8.82
C ALA A 83 7.41 -19.95 -7.63
N ASP A 84 7.20 -19.46 -6.41
CA ASP A 84 7.40 -20.17 -5.16
C ASP A 84 6.07 -20.56 -4.51
N TYR A 85 5.68 -21.83 -4.64
CA TYR A 85 4.46 -22.39 -4.05
C TYR A 85 4.69 -22.98 -2.65
N SER A 86 5.78 -22.66 -1.98
CA SER A 86 6.06 -23.15 -0.63
C SER A 86 5.10 -22.59 0.41
N TYR A 87 5.04 -23.24 1.57
CA TYR A 87 4.19 -22.81 2.69
C TYR A 87 4.54 -21.39 3.15
N PRO A 88 3.58 -20.44 3.17
CA PRO A 88 3.81 -19.05 3.48
C PRO A 88 3.67 -18.79 4.99
N ALA A 89 4.71 -19.09 5.78
CA ALA A 89 4.63 -19.14 7.24
C ALA A 89 4.20 -17.83 7.90
N GLU A 90 4.57 -16.68 7.37
CA GLU A 90 4.38 -15.38 8.04
C GLU A 90 3.34 -14.50 7.32
N TYR A 91 3.45 -14.40 6.01
CA TYR A 91 2.59 -13.58 5.16
C TYR A 91 2.01 -14.40 4.03
N PRO A 92 0.79 -14.09 3.53
CA PRO A 92 0.36 -14.64 2.24
C PRO A 92 1.33 -14.17 1.15
N VAL A 93 1.61 -15.00 0.15
CA VAL A 93 2.62 -14.67 -0.86
C VAL A 93 2.01 -14.56 -2.24
N HIS A 94 2.02 -13.36 -2.82
CA HIS A 94 1.70 -13.13 -4.22
C HIS A 94 2.87 -13.59 -5.09
N ILE A 95 2.65 -14.60 -5.93
CA ILE A 95 3.68 -15.22 -6.76
C ILE A 95 3.53 -14.91 -8.25
N ALA A 96 2.35 -14.51 -8.73
CA ALA A 96 2.11 -14.17 -10.13
C ALA A 96 2.41 -12.68 -10.42
N THR A 97 3.64 -12.25 -10.17
CA THR A 97 4.06 -10.85 -10.29
C THR A 97 4.45 -10.47 -11.72
N ASN A 98 5.00 -11.39 -12.49
CA ASN A 98 5.56 -11.16 -13.81
C ASN A 98 4.82 -12.00 -14.86
N ILE A 99 3.79 -11.43 -15.46
CA ILE A 99 2.88 -12.13 -16.37
C ILE A 99 3.16 -11.75 -17.82
N SER A 100 3.17 -12.72 -18.72
CA SER A 100 3.50 -12.52 -20.15
C SER A 100 2.63 -11.47 -20.84
N GLN A 101 1.36 -11.35 -20.45
CA GLN A 101 0.44 -10.34 -21.00
C GLN A 101 0.75 -8.91 -20.57
N MET A 102 1.59 -8.75 -19.56
CA MET A 102 2.03 -7.48 -19.00
C MET A 102 3.54 -7.27 -19.25
N ASP A 103 4.06 -7.85 -20.33
CA ASP A 103 5.49 -7.80 -20.68
C ASP A 103 6.41 -8.24 -19.52
N TYR A 104 5.93 -9.19 -18.69
CA TYR A 104 6.59 -9.65 -17.47
C TYR A 104 6.91 -8.53 -16.47
N LYS A 105 6.04 -7.54 -16.37
CA LYS A 105 6.08 -6.48 -15.36
C LYS A 105 4.89 -6.59 -14.43
N LEU A 106 5.03 -6.15 -13.20
CA LEU A 106 3.90 -5.99 -12.30
C LEU A 106 2.97 -4.89 -12.85
N LYS A 107 1.67 -5.12 -12.81
CA LYS A 107 0.69 -4.23 -13.42
C LYS A 107 0.51 -2.92 -12.64
N TYR A 108 0.40 -3.03 -11.34
CA TYR A 108 0.31 -1.96 -10.35
C TYR A 108 0.62 -2.54 -8.97
N PHE A 109 0.87 -1.70 -7.99
CA PHE A 109 1.36 -2.15 -6.67
C PHE A 109 0.37 -3.06 -5.93
N GLU A 110 -0.91 -2.74 -5.91
CA GLU A 110 -1.96 -3.48 -5.22
C GLU A 110 -2.39 -4.76 -5.96
N TYR A 111 -1.86 -5.00 -7.16
CA TYR A 111 -2.20 -6.20 -7.91
C TYR A 111 -1.90 -7.46 -7.12
N PHE A 112 -2.94 -8.22 -6.82
CA PHE A 112 -2.89 -9.41 -5.97
C PHE A 112 -3.60 -10.60 -6.63
N GLY A 113 -3.65 -10.57 -7.96
CA GLY A 113 -4.30 -11.58 -8.80
C GLY A 113 -3.36 -12.64 -9.36
N GLY A 114 -3.91 -13.52 -10.16
CA GLY A 114 -3.20 -14.58 -10.88
C GLY A 114 -2.85 -15.79 -10.02
N ALA A 115 -1.97 -15.67 -9.04
CA ALA A 115 -1.65 -16.73 -8.09
C ALA A 115 -1.16 -16.16 -6.75
N VAL A 116 -1.84 -16.50 -5.66
CA VAL A 116 -1.51 -16.06 -4.30
C VAL A 116 -1.59 -17.23 -3.32
N VAL A 117 -0.54 -17.44 -2.52
CA VAL A 117 -0.43 -18.56 -1.57
C VAL A 117 -0.83 -18.10 -0.17
N PHE A 118 -1.68 -18.87 0.51
CA PHE A 118 -2.22 -18.58 1.84
C PHE A 118 -2.16 -19.79 2.75
N THR A 119 -1.91 -19.57 4.03
CA THR A 119 -2.22 -20.57 5.07
C THR A 119 -3.71 -20.55 5.40
N LYS A 120 -4.20 -21.61 6.04
CA LYS A 120 -5.58 -21.66 6.52
C LYS A 120 -5.90 -20.50 7.48
N GLU A 121 -4.99 -20.20 8.41
CA GLU A 121 -5.15 -19.10 9.37
C GLU A 121 -5.24 -17.73 8.66
N GLN A 122 -4.42 -17.49 7.64
CA GLN A 122 -4.47 -16.25 6.86
C GLN A 122 -5.79 -16.10 6.09
N VAL A 123 -6.32 -17.22 5.53
CA VAL A 123 -7.65 -17.23 4.90
C VAL A 123 -8.75 -16.92 5.90
N GLU A 124 -8.71 -17.51 7.11
CA GLU A 124 -9.67 -17.25 8.17
C GLU A 124 -9.65 -15.79 8.62
N LYS A 125 -8.47 -15.19 8.80
CA LYS A 125 -8.31 -13.78 9.17
C LYS A 125 -8.92 -12.83 8.13
N THR A 126 -8.63 -13.03 6.86
CA THR A 126 -9.13 -12.19 5.76
C THR A 126 -10.56 -12.52 5.35
N ASN A 127 -11.09 -13.63 5.82
CA ASN A 127 -12.35 -14.22 5.36
C ASN A 127 -12.37 -14.50 3.83
N GLY A 128 -11.20 -14.68 3.21
CA GLY A 128 -11.05 -14.97 1.79
C GLY A 128 -11.51 -13.85 0.86
N TYR A 129 -11.95 -14.22 -0.33
CA TYR A 129 -12.49 -13.29 -1.32
C TYR A 129 -13.91 -12.82 -0.98
N SER A 130 -14.29 -11.63 -1.47
CA SER A 130 -15.70 -11.22 -1.48
C SER A 130 -16.53 -12.11 -2.42
N ASN A 131 -17.75 -12.41 -2.00
CA ASN A 131 -18.73 -13.15 -2.82
C ASN A 131 -19.62 -12.22 -3.67
N GLU A 132 -19.39 -10.93 -3.61
CA GLU A 132 -20.25 -9.90 -4.16
C GLU A 132 -19.78 -9.34 -5.50
N TYR A 133 -18.58 -9.75 -5.98
CA TYR A 133 -18.08 -9.35 -7.30
C TYR A 133 -18.52 -10.35 -8.37
N TRP A 134 -19.44 -9.89 -9.20
CA TRP A 134 -19.97 -10.64 -10.32
C TRP A 134 -19.39 -10.13 -11.63
N ASP A 135 -19.07 -11.05 -12.58
CA ASP A 135 -18.34 -10.74 -13.79
C ASP A 135 -16.85 -10.42 -13.52
N TRP A 136 -16.24 -9.48 -14.21
CA TRP A 136 -14.81 -9.27 -14.17
C TRP A 136 -14.41 -8.04 -13.34
N GLY A 137 -13.41 -8.21 -12.47
CA GLY A 137 -12.61 -7.13 -11.87
C GLY A 137 -12.94 -6.78 -10.42
N SER A 138 -11.97 -6.19 -9.78
CA SER A 138 -11.94 -5.65 -8.41
C SER A 138 -11.92 -6.65 -7.26
N GLU A 139 -12.11 -7.95 -7.50
CA GLU A 139 -12.09 -8.96 -6.44
C GLU A 139 -10.67 -9.19 -5.88
N ASP A 140 -9.65 -9.10 -6.74
CA ASP A 140 -8.24 -9.27 -6.34
C ASP A 140 -7.75 -8.06 -5.54
N ASP A 141 -8.18 -6.85 -5.91
CA ASP A 141 -7.88 -5.62 -5.19
C ASP A 141 -8.55 -5.60 -3.81
N ASP A 142 -9.81 -6.07 -3.73
CA ASP A 142 -10.51 -6.25 -2.45
C ASP A 142 -9.77 -7.22 -1.52
N LEU A 143 -9.27 -8.35 -2.04
CA LEU A 143 -8.47 -9.29 -1.24
C LEU A 143 -7.17 -8.66 -0.72
N PHE A 144 -6.48 -7.88 -1.54
CA PHE A 144 -5.29 -7.15 -1.11
C PHE A 144 -5.58 -6.27 0.11
N TRP A 145 -6.68 -5.52 0.07
CA TRP A 145 -7.09 -4.64 1.16
C TRP A 145 -7.50 -5.39 2.43
N ARG A 146 -8.15 -6.56 2.30
CA ARG A 146 -8.44 -7.45 3.44
C ARG A 146 -7.15 -7.89 4.12
N CYS A 147 -6.16 -8.28 3.33
CA CYS A 147 -4.83 -8.64 3.85
C CYS A 147 -4.16 -7.46 4.56
N TYR A 148 -4.28 -6.27 4.00
CA TYR A 148 -3.74 -5.05 4.60
C TYR A 148 -4.41 -4.72 5.95
N LEU A 149 -5.74 -4.77 6.01
CA LEU A 149 -6.50 -4.48 7.23
C LEU A 149 -6.20 -5.48 8.36
N GLU A 150 -5.84 -6.72 8.01
CA GLU A 150 -5.43 -7.75 8.96
C GLU A 150 -3.92 -7.74 9.27
N GLY A 151 -3.16 -6.79 8.72
CA GLY A 151 -1.71 -6.70 8.92
C GLY A 151 -0.92 -7.83 8.26
N LEU A 152 -1.54 -8.54 7.29
CA LEU A 152 -0.91 -9.64 6.54
C LEU A 152 -0.14 -9.15 5.31
N VAL A 153 -0.35 -7.93 4.90
CA VAL A 153 0.40 -7.24 3.87
C VAL A 153 0.95 -5.97 4.50
N ASP A 154 2.26 -5.90 4.62
CA ASP A 154 2.92 -4.68 5.06
C ASP A 154 3.17 -3.82 3.83
N ILE A 155 2.43 -2.74 3.71
CA ILE A 155 2.69 -1.72 2.72
C ILE A 155 3.86 -0.88 3.23
N ARG A 156 5.06 -1.45 3.18
CA ARG A 156 6.25 -0.62 3.19
C ARG A 156 6.23 0.12 1.87
N MET A 157 5.97 1.41 1.95
CA MET A 157 6.06 2.28 0.79
C MET A 157 7.52 2.41 0.31
N GLY A 158 8.09 1.29 -0.08
CA GLY A 158 9.14 1.24 -1.08
C GLY A 158 8.49 1.15 -2.45
N GLY A 159 7.24 1.44 -2.54
CA GLY A 159 6.50 1.25 -3.72
C GLY A 159 5.95 2.57 -4.22
N VAL A 160 5.93 2.77 -5.26
CA VAL A 160 5.92 2.39 -6.60
C VAL A 160 4.62 2.85 -7.26
N ASP A 161 4.64 4.04 -7.69
CA ASP A 161 3.96 4.35 -8.92
C ASP A 161 4.97 4.12 -10.07
N PHE A 162 4.61 3.35 -11.09
CA PHE A 162 5.51 2.93 -12.16
C PHE A 162 6.05 4.07 -13.03
N ASP A 163 5.65 5.29 -12.81
CA ASP A 163 6.13 6.51 -13.45
C ASP A 163 6.10 7.68 -12.45
N ALA A 164 6.21 7.40 -11.16
CA ALA A 164 6.09 8.44 -10.13
C ALA A 164 7.22 9.45 -10.24
N LYS A 165 6.84 10.67 -10.50
CA LYS A 165 7.72 11.81 -10.37
C LYS A 165 7.83 12.23 -8.92
N TYR A 166 8.99 12.76 -8.55
CA TYR A 166 9.22 13.29 -7.22
C TYR A 166 10.16 14.50 -7.28
N LEU A 167 10.14 15.28 -6.22
CA LEU A 167 11.05 16.41 -6.06
C LEU A 167 12.28 15.96 -5.27
N HIS A 168 13.45 16.11 -5.88
CA HIS A 168 14.74 15.83 -5.26
C HIS A 168 15.29 17.09 -4.60
N PHE A 169 15.71 16.96 -3.34
CA PHE A 169 16.32 18.00 -2.53
C PHE A 169 17.79 17.68 -2.29
N SER A 170 18.67 18.56 -2.76
CA SER A 170 20.14 18.38 -2.70
C SER A 170 20.69 18.38 -1.27
N GLY A 171 19.97 18.99 -0.35
CA GLY A 171 20.44 19.27 1.01
C GLY A 171 21.33 20.49 1.12
N GLN A 172 21.42 21.33 0.10
CA GLN A 172 22.27 22.55 0.10
C GLN A 172 21.44 23.83 0.11
N ASP A 173 20.53 23.96 -0.86
CA ASP A 173 19.77 25.18 -1.13
C ASP A 173 18.38 24.89 -1.76
N SER A 174 18.00 23.62 -1.83
CA SER A 174 16.76 23.18 -2.45
C SER A 174 15.59 23.30 -1.47
N TYR A 175 14.52 23.96 -1.89
CA TYR A 175 13.29 24.03 -1.10
C TYR A 175 12.07 24.35 -1.97
N VAL A 176 10.87 24.05 -1.43
CA VAL A 176 9.59 24.47 -2.01
C VAL A 176 8.87 25.36 -1.02
N LYS A 177 8.28 26.43 -1.52
CA LYS A 177 7.44 27.36 -0.78
C LYS A 177 6.00 27.20 -1.24
N ILE A 178 5.11 26.94 -0.29
CA ILE A 178 3.66 26.83 -0.50
C ILE A 178 3.01 28.10 0.06
N PRO A 179 2.49 29.01 -0.78
CA PRO A 179 1.93 30.28 -0.34
C PRO A 179 0.61 30.06 0.42
N ILE A 180 0.59 30.35 1.71
CA ILE A 180 -0.57 30.09 2.59
C ILE A 180 -1.77 30.98 2.25
N ASN A 181 -1.53 32.16 1.69
CA ASN A 181 -2.61 33.12 1.35
C ASN A 181 -3.54 32.59 0.26
N ASN A 182 -3.06 31.74 -0.63
CA ASN A 182 -3.84 31.15 -1.71
C ASN A 182 -4.63 29.91 -1.24
N LEU A 183 -4.28 29.36 -0.07
CA LEU A 183 -4.84 28.12 0.44
C LEU A 183 -6.13 28.33 1.22
N GLY A 184 -6.57 29.60 1.46
CA GLY A 184 -7.64 29.87 2.41
C GLY A 184 -7.32 29.33 3.81
N LEU A 185 -6.05 29.05 4.09
CA LEU A 185 -5.55 28.40 5.30
C LEU A 185 -5.20 29.39 6.41
N ARG A 186 -5.61 30.67 6.30
CA ARG A 186 -5.48 31.62 7.41
C ARG A 186 -6.09 31.02 8.67
N ASN A 187 -5.30 30.94 9.75
CA ASN A 187 -5.65 30.30 11.02
C ASN A 187 -5.84 28.79 11.03
N PHE A 188 -5.49 28.10 9.93
CA PHE A 188 -5.69 26.66 9.80
C PHE A 188 -5.02 25.86 10.93
N MET A 189 -3.78 26.22 11.35
CA MET A 189 -3.09 25.52 12.42
C MET A 189 -3.71 25.74 13.82
N GLY A 190 -4.58 26.72 13.99
CA GLY A 190 -5.34 26.91 15.22
C GLY A 190 -6.62 26.08 15.28
N MET A 191 -6.93 25.35 14.20
CA MET A 191 -8.11 24.49 14.03
C MET A 191 -7.66 23.04 13.91
N SER A 192 -8.63 22.12 13.98
CA SER A 192 -8.35 20.72 13.66
C SER A 192 -7.87 20.58 12.22
N HIS A 193 -6.77 19.85 12.01
CA HIS A 193 -6.16 19.67 10.69
C HIS A 193 -5.36 18.38 10.61
N THR A 194 -5.02 17.99 9.40
CA THR A 194 -4.14 16.85 9.12
C THR A 194 -3.11 17.26 8.08
N ILE A 195 -1.87 16.87 8.29
CA ILE A 195 -0.78 17.01 7.31
C ILE A 195 -0.21 15.61 7.05
N GLN A 196 -0.09 15.27 5.77
CA GLN A 196 0.51 14.03 5.32
C GLN A 196 1.63 14.33 4.33
N ILE A 197 2.75 13.64 4.45
CA ILE A 197 3.89 13.77 3.56
C ILE A 197 4.50 12.41 3.26
N THR A 198 4.70 12.12 1.98
CA THR A 198 5.41 10.93 1.50
C THR A 198 6.80 11.33 1.05
N CYS A 199 7.82 10.83 1.74
CA CYS A 199 9.20 11.21 1.50
C CYS A 199 10.17 10.07 1.79
N ARG A 200 11.41 10.22 1.30
CA ARG A 200 12.59 9.46 1.76
C ARG A 200 13.71 10.44 2.09
N ALA A 201 14.31 10.27 3.26
CA ALA A 201 15.33 11.17 3.79
C ALA A 201 16.70 10.49 3.77
N PHE A 202 17.74 11.23 3.33
CA PHE A 202 19.11 10.71 3.27
C PHE A 202 19.99 11.35 4.33
N GLN A 203 20.84 10.55 4.96
CA GLN A 203 21.82 11.08 5.91
C GLN A 203 22.80 12.06 5.23
N GLN A 204 23.23 13.06 6.01
CA GLN A 204 24.23 14.05 5.63
C GLN A 204 25.40 14.00 6.62
N PRO A 205 26.26 12.95 6.59
CA PRO A 205 27.30 12.74 7.59
C PRO A 205 28.27 13.91 7.70
N ASP A 206 28.62 14.54 6.58
CA ASP A 206 29.56 15.67 6.57
C ASP A 206 29.02 16.89 7.33
N LYS A 207 27.71 17.12 7.26
CA LYS A 207 27.07 18.21 7.99
C LYS A 207 26.94 17.90 9.49
N VAL A 208 26.72 16.64 9.84
CA VAL A 208 26.71 16.18 11.24
C VAL A 208 28.07 16.38 11.87
N LEU A 209 29.16 16.05 11.18
CA LEU A 209 30.53 16.26 11.65
C LEU A 209 30.85 17.75 11.84
N MET A 210 30.50 18.60 10.91
CA MET A 210 30.66 20.06 11.04
C MET A 210 29.93 20.62 12.26
N TYR A 211 28.77 20.09 12.57
CA TYR A 211 27.96 20.54 13.68
C TYR A 211 28.54 20.12 15.04
N LEU A 212 28.98 18.87 15.16
CA LEU A 212 29.60 18.35 16.38
C LEU A 212 30.92 19.06 16.72
N VAL A 213 31.66 19.51 15.72
CA VAL A 213 32.91 20.28 15.90
C VAL A 213 32.61 21.74 16.28
N GLY A 214 31.50 22.32 15.82
CA GLY A 214 31.14 23.72 16.08
C GLY A 214 30.40 23.96 17.41
N ASP A 215 29.68 22.94 17.93
CA ASP A 215 28.92 23.05 19.18
C ASP A 215 28.79 21.67 19.88
N PRO A 216 29.72 21.35 20.79
CA PRO A 216 29.73 20.04 21.49
C PRO A 216 28.52 19.81 22.40
N HIS A 217 27.69 20.82 22.67
CA HIS A 217 26.50 20.69 23.53
C HIS A 217 25.25 20.31 22.76
N ARG A 218 25.24 20.41 21.43
CA ARG A 218 24.09 20.00 20.59
C ARG A 218 24.28 18.59 20.06
N LYS A 219 23.59 17.65 20.67
CA LYS A 219 23.63 16.23 20.30
C LYS A 219 22.85 15.90 19.02
N TYR A 220 21.96 16.76 18.58
CA TYR A 220 21.03 16.45 17.49
C TYR A 220 21.02 17.56 16.44
N VAL A 221 21.10 17.15 15.18
CA VAL A 221 20.89 18.01 14.02
C VAL A 221 19.59 17.60 13.36
N GLU A 222 18.75 18.56 13.07
CA GLU A 222 17.44 18.35 12.44
C GLU A 222 17.40 19.04 11.08
N PHE A 223 16.92 18.30 10.08
CA PHE A 223 16.74 18.76 8.72
C PHE A 223 15.24 18.85 8.44
N PRO A 224 14.68 20.06 8.27
CA PRO A 224 13.24 20.23 8.07
C PRO A 224 12.79 19.59 6.75
N ILE A 225 11.89 18.61 6.82
CA ILE A 225 11.20 18.07 5.66
C ILE A 225 10.02 18.98 5.31
N LEU A 226 9.21 19.33 6.34
CA LEU A 226 8.11 20.28 6.26
C LEU A 226 8.18 21.22 7.46
N CYS A 227 8.04 22.51 7.23
CA CYS A 227 8.04 23.53 8.26
C CYS A 227 6.91 24.54 8.05
N VAL A 228 6.18 24.84 9.14
CA VAL A 228 5.20 25.92 9.21
C VAL A 228 5.68 26.95 10.21
N PRO A 229 6.51 27.92 9.78
CA PRO A 229 7.29 28.79 10.67
C PRO A 229 6.45 29.62 11.62
N GLY A 230 5.27 30.08 11.14
CA GLY A 230 4.36 30.89 11.95
C GLY A 230 3.77 30.16 13.18
N TYR A 231 3.95 28.86 13.28
CA TYR A 231 3.40 28.00 14.33
C TYR A 231 4.48 27.18 15.05
N ASP A 232 5.76 27.39 14.75
CA ASP A 232 6.87 26.57 15.25
C ASP A 232 6.57 25.05 15.11
N TYR A 233 6.07 24.67 13.97
CA TYR A 233 5.64 23.31 13.65
C TYR A 233 6.53 22.74 12.55
N GLY A 234 6.95 21.50 12.71
CA GLY A 234 7.75 20.84 11.69
C GLY A 234 7.76 19.33 11.77
N ILE A 235 7.90 18.71 10.60
CA ILE A 235 8.31 17.31 10.44
C ILE A 235 9.76 17.34 10.00
N ASN A 236 10.65 16.72 10.78
CA ASN A 236 12.09 16.82 10.60
C ASN A 236 12.73 15.43 10.52
N PHE A 237 13.82 15.33 9.78
CA PHE A 237 14.72 14.18 9.82
C PHE A 237 15.95 14.54 10.67
N ASN A 238 16.42 13.62 11.48
CA ASN A 238 17.56 13.90 12.36
C ASN A 238 18.77 13.00 12.09
N ASN A 239 19.90 13.33 12.70
CA ASN A 239 21.15 12.58 12.58
C ASN A 239 21.12 11.17 13.17
N SER A 240 20.10 10.82 13.96
CA SER A 240 19.86 9.47 14.50
C SER A 240 19.00 8.62 13.57
N LYS A 241 18.77 9.03 12.32
CA LYS A 241 17.89 8.38 11.34
C LYS A 241 16.43 8.28 11.80
N ALA A 242 15.96 9.25 12.55
CA ALA A 242 14.58 9.30 13.00
C ALA A 242 13.84 10.46 12.33
N ILE A 243 12.55 10.25 12.09
CA ILE A 243 11.63 11.31 11.70
C ILE A 243 10.93 11.81 12.96
N SER A 244 10.87 13.12 13.14
CA SER A 244 10.20 13.73 14.27
C SER A 244 9.08 14.66 13.83
N LEU A 245 7.99 14.65 14.60
CA LEU A 245 6.99 15.72 14.61
C LEU A 245 7.24 16.60 15.81
N GLN A 246 7.35 17.90 15.61
CA GLN A 246 7.59 18.88 16.67
C GLN A 246 6.64 20.05 16.55
N PHE A 247 6.19 20.57 17.69
CA PHE A 247 5.42 21.79 17.77
C PHE A 247 5.49 22.44 19.16
N TRP A 248 5.22 23.73 19.22
CA TRP A 248 5.19 24.49 20.45
C TRP A 248 3.75 24.94 20.76
N ASN A 249 3.39 24.90 22.03
CA ASN A 249 2.12 25.44 22.49
C ASN A 249 2.26 26.91 22.97
N SER A 250 1.13 27.54 23.27
CA SER A 250 1.09 28.94 23.75
C SER A 250 1.76 29.16 25.11
N PHE A 251 2.08 28.12 25.84
CA PHE A 251 2.84 28.18 27.10
C PHE A 251 4.32 27.96 26.91
N ASN A 252 4.84 27.99 25.69
CA ASN A 252 6.23 27.71 25.34
C ASN A 252 6.68 26.29 25.71
N GLN A 253 5.75 25.31 25.74
CA GLN A 253 6.11 23.93 25.95
C GLN A 253 6.41 23.30 24.58
N HIS A 254 7.55 22.64 24.48
CA HIS A 254 7.95 21.87 23.30
C HIS A 254 7.33 20.47 23.37
N ASN A 255 6.59 20.13 22.33
CA ASN A 255 5.97 18.84 22.17
C ASN A 255 6.61 18.12 20.99
N TYR A 256 6.95 16.85 21.15
CA TYR A 256 7.59 16.09 20.07
C TYR A 256 7.27 14.61 20.16
N MET A 257 7.20 13.97 19.00
CA MET A 257 7.09 12.52 18.83
C MET A 257 8.13 12.09 17.79
N TRP A 258 8.83 10.98 18.03
CA TRP A 258 9.89 10.50 17.15
C TRP A 258 9.58 9.08 16.67
N CYS A 259 9.66 8.88 15.36
CA CYS A 259 9.69 7.56 14.74
C CYS A 259 11.16 7.10 14.65
N LYS A 260 11.54 6.11 15.46
CA LYS A 260 12.92 5.59 15.54
C LYS A 260 13.22 4.44 14.58
N LYS A 261 12.19 3.85 13.95
CA LYS A 261 12.33 2.71 13.03
C LYS A 261 12.27 3.10 11.55
N TYR A 262 12.61 4.34 11.24
CA TYR A 262 12.68 4.79 9.86
C TYR A 262 13.94 4.23 9.18
N ASP A 263 13.78 3.53 8.06
CA ASP A 263 14.84 2.84 7.32
C ASP A 263 15.39 3.61 6.11
N GLN A 264 15.00 4.88 5.98
CA GLN A 264 15.35 5.77 4.88
C GLN A 264 14.77 5.36 3.51
N GLN A 265 13.75 4.53 3.53
CA GLN A 265 12.96 4.21 2.35
C GLN A 265 11.78 5.17 2.21
N TRP A 266 11.08 5.09 1.09
CA TRP A 266 9.83 5.82 0.93
C TRP A 266 8.86 5.49 2.07
N SER A 267 8.41 6.51 2.77
CA SER A 267 7.47 6.38 3.87
C SER A 267 6.53 7.56 3.92
N THR A 268 5.29 7.31 4.30
CA THR A 268 4.28 8.34 4.50
C THR A 268 4.14 8.64 5.99
N PHE A 269 4.32 9.90 6.34
CA PHE A 269 4.14 10.41 7.70
C PHE A 269 2.88 11.27 7.75
N THR A 270 2.00 10.96 8.69
CA THR A 270 0.75 11.70 8.88
C THR A 270 0.68 12.23 10.29
N ALA A 271 0.43 13.53 10.42
CA ALA A 271 0.18 14.19 11.69
C ALA A 271 -1.26 14.71 11.71
N THR A 272 -2.05 14.25 12.68
CA THR A 272 -3.43 14.73 12.88
C THR A 272 -3.51 15.56 14.16
N PHE A 273 -4.21 16.70 14.08
CA PHE A 273 -4.42 17.60 15.21
C PHE A 273 -5.91 17.79 15.43
N ASP A 274 -6.38 17.33 16.57
CA ASP A 274 -7.72 17.62 17.08
C ASP A 274 -7.65 18.80 18.06
N ALA A 275 -7.96 19.99 17.57
CA ALA A 275 -7.92 21.21 18.36
C ALA A 275 -8.98 21.25 19.47
N THR A 276 -10.09 20.53 19.30
CA THR A 276 -11.18 20.47 20.29
C THR A 276 -10.77 19.66 21.50
N ASN A 277 -10.17 18.50 21.28
CA ASN A 277 -9.73 17.58 22.34
C ASN A 277 -8.28 17.80 22.75
N GLN A 278 -7.56 18.70 22.08
CA GLN A 278 -6.13 18.96 22.26
C GLN A 278 -5.30 17.67 22.15
N LEU A 279 -5.55 16.93 21.07
CA LEU A 279 -4.97 15.62 20.83
C LEU A 279 -4.25 15.62 19.47
N CYS A 280 -2.95 15.26 19.52
CA CYS A 280 -2.13 15.06 18.32
C CYS A 280 -1.78 13.60 18.18
N ARG A 281 -1.90 13.07 16.96
CA ARG A 281 -1.44 11.73 16.62
C ARG A 281 -0.41 11.81 15.50
N PHE A 282 0.54 10.90 15.54
CA PHE A 282 1.55 10.80 14.50
C PHE A 282 1.65 9.36 14.02
N TYR A 283 1.68 9.20 12.70
CA TYR A 283 1.63 7.89 12.04
C TYR A 283 2.79 7.75 11.06
N MET A 284 3.25 6.53 10.88
CA MET A 284 4.13 6.11 9.80
C MET A 284 3.44 5.00 9.01
N ASN A 285 3.25 5.20 7.70
CA ASN A 285 2.58 4.26 6.80
C ASN A 285 1.21 3.78 7.35
N GLY A 286 0.40 4.74 7.81
CA GLY A 286 -0.93 4.49 8.36
C GLY A 286 -0.96 3.88 9.77
N ARG A 287 0.17 3.41 10.30
CA ARG A 287 0.29 2.89 11.67
C ARG A 287 0.62 4.01 12.65
N GLU A 288 -0.20 4.15 13.68
CA GLU A 288 0.06 5.11 14.76
C GLU A 288 1.35 4.76 15.52
N LEU A 289 2.15 5.77 15.88
CA LEU A 289 3.40 5.57 16.63
C LEU A 289 3.12 5.12 18.04
N ASP A 290 3.36 3.86 18.32
CA ASP A 290 3.35 3.25 19.62
C ASP A 290 4.77 3.19 20.26
N ALA A 291 4.89 2.55 21.40
CA ALA A 291 6.18 2.40 22.09
C ALA A 291 7.21 1.57 21.27
N GLU A 292 6.75 0.76 20.33
CA GLU A 292 7.63 -0.02 19.46
C GLU A 292 8.25 0.81 18.34
N LEU A 293 7.44 1.62 17.65
CA LEU A 293 7.87 2.49 16.55
C LEU A 293 8.44 3.82 17.02
N GLY A 294 7.96 4.33 18.15
CA GLY A 294 8.26 5.64 18.67
C GLY A 294 9.31 5.68 19.79
N GLN A 295 9.80 6.88 20.06
CA GLN A 295 10.61 7.22 21.22
C GLN A 295 10.21 8.62 21.71
N GLY A 296 10.29 8.86 23.03
CA GLY A 296 9.83 10.10 23.63
C GLY A 296 8.34 10.04 23.98
N SER A 297 7.59 11.09 23.66
CA SER A 297 6.13 11.08 23.84
C SER A 297 5.51 10.12 22.84
N VAL A 298 4.65 9.24 23.34
CA VAL A 298 3.90 8.30 22.49
C VAL A 298 2.65 8.95 21.92
N SER A 299 2.23 8.48 20.75
CA SER A 299 0.93 8.85 20.18
C SER A 299 -0.20 8.09 20.91
N PRO A 300 -1.34 8.69 21.22
CA PRO A 300 -1.68 10.10 21.06
C PRO A 300 -1.06 11.01 22.12
N LEU A 301 -0.55 12.15 21.69
CA LEU A 301 -0.02 13.18 22.58
C LEU A 301 -1.10 14.21 22.93
N ARG A 302 -1.34 14.45 24.21
CA ARG A 302 -2.17 15.57 24.68
C ARG A 302 -1.31 16.79 24.92
N TRP A 303 -1.76 17.95 24.44
CA TRP A 303 -1.13 19.21 24.76
C TRP A 303 -2.06 20.13 25.54
N THR A 304 -1.51 21.20 26.09
CA THR A 304 -2.28 22.22 26.82
C THR A 304 -2.20 23.56 26.09
N GLY A 305 -3.23 24.38 26.23
CA GLY A 305 -3.30 25.67 25.57
C GLY A 305 -3.59 25.57 24.06
N ARG A 306 -3.11 26.57 23.28
CA ARG A 306 -3.23 26.60 21.84
C ARG A 306 -1.86 26.31 21.21
N LEU A 307 -1.84 25.94 19.94
CA LEU A 307 -0.59 25.93 19.18
C LEU A 307 -0.01 27.34 19.15
N LYS A 308 1.29 27.43 19.33
CA LYS A 308 1.99 28.73 19.34
C LYS A 308 1.95 29.33 17.95
N ARG A 309 1.62 30.61 17.83
CA ARG A 309 1.48 31.32 16.57
C ARG A 309 2.22 32.63 16.56
N TYR A 310 3.00 32.87 15.51
CA TYR A 310 3.74 34.11 15.28
C TYR A 310 3.24 34.90 14.06
N GLY A 311 2.10 34.52 13.50
CA GLY A 311 1.52 35.07 12.28
C GLY A 311 1.32 34.03 11.20
N ASP A 312 0.65 34.41 10.12
CA ASP A 312 0.46 33.54 8.96
C ASP A 312 1.71 33.64 8.08
N GLN A 313 2.43 32.54 7.97
CA GLN A 313 3.59 32.41 7.10
C GLN A 313 3.39 31.24 6.15
N ASP A 314 4.06 31.30 5.01
CA ASP A 314 4.03 30.23 4.03
C ASP A 314 4.58 28.92 4.59
N ILE A 315 4.15 27.80 4.04
CA ILE A 315 4.67 26.47 4.38
C ILE A 315 5.92 26.23 3.54
N TYR A 316 6.92 25.61 4.13
CA TYR A 316 8.17 25.29 3.46
C TYR A 316 8.44 23.78 3.49
N LEU A 317 8.84 23.24 2.34
CA LEU A 317 9.38 21.89 2.25
C LEU A 317 10.88 21.99 2.04
N GLY A 318 11.63 21.19 2.76
CA GLY A 318 13.08 21.10 2.60
C GLY A 318 13.92 22.15 3.32
N THR A 319 13.29 23.13 3.99
CA THR A 319 14.00 24.16 4.76
C THR A 319 13.15 24.83 5.81
N THR A 320 13.78 25.67 6.65
CA THR A 320 13.09 26.63 7.53
C THR A 320 13.52 28.05 7.21
N PRO A 321 12.62 29.02 7.06
CA PRO A 321 12.96 30.38 6.69
C PRO A 321 13.59 31.20 7.81
N SER A 322 13.57 30.72 9.05
CA SER A 322 14.06 31.46 10.23
C SER A 322 15.58 31.59 10.31
N VAL A 323 16.31 31.19 9.27
CA VAL A 323 17.76 31.13 9.28
C VAL A 323 18.34 31.67 8.02
N SER A 324 19.51 32.31 8.20
CA SER A 324 20.36 32.82 7.10
C SER A 324 20.48 31.76 6.00
N ARG A 325 20.30 32.20 4.74
CA ARG A 325 20.41 31.32 3.56
C ARG A 325 21.78 30.63 3.47
N ASP A 326 22.73 31.07 4.26
CA ASP A 326 24.11 30.58 4.28
C ASP A 326 24.35 29.47 5.31
N ASP A 327 23.29 29.01 6.03
CA ASP A 327 23.40 27.87 6.94
C ASP A 327 23.02 26.55 6.28
N PRO A 328 24.00 25.78 5.74
CA PRO A 328 23.73 24.53 5.03
C PRO A 328 23.10 23.43 5.91
N ARG A 329 23.07 23.64 7.23
CA ARG A 329 22.52 22.67 8.21
C ARG A 329 21.02 22.58 8.17
N LYS A 330 20.33 23.46 7.45
CA LYS A 330 18.88 23.62 7.47
C LYS A 330 18.19 23.20 6.18
N PHE A 331 18.93 22.58 5.29
CA PHE A 331 18.38 22.04 4.07
C PHE A 331 18.30 20.53 4.17
N PHE A 332 17.11 20.04 3.91
CA PHE A 332 16.80 18.62 3.81
C PHE A 332 17.49 18.00 2.59
N LYS A 333 18.06 16.83 2.76
CA LYS A 333 18.53 15.96 1.68
C LYS A 333 17.64 14.76 1.56
N GLY A 334 17.00 14.60 0.42
CA GLY A 334 16.07 13.50 0.21
C GLY A 334 15.11 13.79 -0.93
N ASP A 335 14.06 13.03 -0.96
CA ASP A 335 13.03 13.11 -1.99
C ASP A 335 11.66 13.26 -1.34
N ILE A 336 10.79 14.06 -1.96
CA ILE A 336 9.39 14.24 -1.56
C ILE A 336 8.53 13.98 -2.77
N ARG A 337 7.60 13.04 -2.65
CA ARG A 337 6.66 12.68 -3.72
C ARG A 337 5.30 13.33 -3.52
N GLU A 338 4.80 13.28 -2.29
CA GLU A 338 3.45 13.71 -1.99
C GLU A 338 3.38 14.57 -0.74
N VAL A 339 2.50 15.57 -0.77
CA VAL A 339 2.06 16.34 0.40
C VAL A 339 0.56 16.54 0.29
N LYS A 340 -0.17 16.24 1.36
CA LYS A 340 -1.60 16.51 1.48
C LYS A 340 -1.90 17.25 2.77
N ILE A 341 -2.83 18.20 2.72
CA ILE A 341 -3.25 19.00 3.87
C ILE A 341 -4.77 19.06 3.91
N TRP A 342 -5.37 18.61 5.01
CA TRP A 342 -6.81 18.70 5.26
C TRP A 342 -7.11 19.71 6.37
N ARG A 343 -8.26 20.42 6.26
CA ARG A 343 -8.75 21.34 7.28
C ARG A 343 -9.57 20.63 8.37
N ARG A 344 -9.36 19.37 8.55
CA ARG A 344 -9.99 18.54 9.57
C ARG A 344 -9.00 17.53 10.13
N CYS A 345 -9.26 17.08 11.33
CA CYS A 345 -8.57 15.92 11.87
C CYS A 345 -9.11 14.67 11.17
N LEU A 346 -8.26 13.93 10.47
CA LEU A 346 -8.63 12.61 9.98
C LEU A 346 -8.74 11.63 11.14
N GLU A 347 -9.75 10.79 11.09
CA GLU A 347 -9.89 9.69 12.04
C GLU A 347 -8.81 8.60 11.79
N PRO A 348 -8.43 7.82 12.81
CA PRO A 348 -7.39 6.79 12.65
C PRO A 348 -7.63 5.82 11.48
N GLU A 349 -8.88 5.46 11.23
CA GLU A 349 -9.24 4.57 10.12
C GLU A 349 -9.10 5.27 8.75
N GLU A 350 -9.37 6.57 8.67
CA GLU A 350 -9.13 7.34 7.46
C GLU A 350 -7.63 7.46 7.17
N VAL A 351 -6.80 7.64 8.21
CA VAL A 351 -5.33 7.69 8.05
C VAL A 351 -4.78 6.38 7.51
N LYS A 352 -5.33 5.24 7.91
CA LYS A 352 -4.90 3.91 7.39
C LYS A 352 -5.11 3.76 5.89
N THR A 353 -6.05 4.48 5.32
CA THR A 353 -6.37 4.40 3.88
C THR A 353 -5.84 5.59 3.10
N SER A 354 -5.80 6.79 3.68
CA SER A 354 -5.42 8.03 2.99
C SER A 354 -4.01 8.06 2.41
N PHE A 355 -3.07 7.30 2.98
CA PHE A 355 -1.71 7.23 2.46
C PHE A 355 -1.54 6.26 1.27
N LEU A 356 -2.56 5.45 1.01
CA LEU A 356 -2.53 4.40 0.00
C LEU A 356 -3.20 4.85 -1.29
N ASP A 357 -4.06 5.85 -1.20
CA ASP A 357 -4.80 6.34 -2.35
C ASP A 357 -4.51 7.82 -2.58
N TYR A 358 -3.55 8.07 -3.45
CA TYR A 358 -3.23 9.40 -3.96
C TYR A 358 -4.26 9.93 -4.96
N ARG A 359 -5.31 9.15 -5.28
CA ARG A 359 -6.35 9.49 -6.26
C ARG A 359 -7.74 9.61 -5.68
N VAL A 360 -7.91 9.41 -4.37
CA VAL A 360 -9.23 9.51 -3.76
C VAL A 360 -9.65 10.97 -3.65
N ASP A 361 -10.88 11.23 -4.10
CA ASP A 361 -11.64 12.47 -3.99
C ASP A 361 -11.92 12.92 -2.54
N ASP A 362 -10.99 12.65 -1.63
CA ASP A 362 -11.05 13.17 -0.28
C ASP A 362 -10.42 14.56 -0.27
N ASP A 363 -11.12 15.51 -0.84
CA ASP A 363 -10.84 16.93 -1.04
C ASP A 363 -9.85 17.54 -0.01
N PRO A 364 -8.53 17.27 -0.11
CA PRO A 364 -7.57 17.97 0.72
C PRO A 364 -7.56 19.44 0.32
N ALA A 365 -7.42 20.32 1.29
CA ALA A 365 -7.29 21.75 1.04
C ALA A 365 -6.06 22.09 0.19
N PHE A 366 -5.07 21.19 0.21
CA PHE A 366 -3.87 21.24 -0.63
C PHE A 366 -3.36 19.82 -0.89
N TRP A 367 -2.96 19.58 -2.13
CA TRP A 367 -2.17 18.39 -2.49
C TRP A 367 -1.03 18.76 -3.44
N MET A 368 0.04 18.00 -3.35
CA MET A 368 1.17 17.97 -4.28
C MET A 368 1.57 16.51 -4.50
N TYR A 369 1.61 16.06 -5.74
CA TYR A 369 2.15 14.75 -6.15
C TYR A 369 2.60 14.79 -7.61
N ASP A 370 3.50 13.89 -7.98
CA ASP A 370 4.05 13.76 -9.34
C ASP A 370 4.59 15.08 -9.93
N GLY A 371 5.11 15.96 -9.07
CA GLY A 371 5.60 17.29 -9.45
C GLY A 371 4.52 18.34 -9.68
N GLU A 372 3.23 17.96 -9.64
CA GLU A 372 2.08 18.85 -9.75
C GLU A 372 1.50 19.22 -8.39
N SER A 373 0.69 20.25 -8.33
CA SER A 373 0.02 20.68 -7.10
C SER A 373 -1.32 21.36 -7.38
N SER A 374 -2.27 21.21 -6.45
CA SER A 374 -3.60 21.81 -6.55
C SER A 374 -3.58 23.34 -6.56
N LEU A 375 -2.52 23.94 -6.03
CA LEU A 375 -2.33 25.38 -5.94
C LEU A 375 -0.90 25.74 -6.35
N PRO A 376 -0.65 26.95 -6.87
CA PRO A 376 0.68 27.35 -7.28
C PRO A 376 1.69 27.27 -6.14
N ILE A 377 2.82 26.61 -6.38
CA ILE A 377 3.96 26.51 -5.49
C ILE A 377 5.17 27.19 -6.12
N GLN A 378 6.14 27.58 -5.29
CA GLN A 378 7.41 28.12 -5.76
C GLN A 378 8.52 27.10 -5.47
N LYS A 379 9.14 26.58 -6.52
CA LYS A 379 10.25 25.63 -6.46
C LYS A 379 11.57 26.35 -6.57
N PHE A 380 12.52 26.05 -5.68
CA PHE A 380 13.86 26.64 -5.64
C PHE A 380 14.90 25.55 -5.63
N ASN A 381 15.70 25.45 -6.68
CA ASN A 381 16.80 24.49 -6.84
C ASN A 381 16.42 23.03 -6.52
N VAL A 382 15.14 22.66 -6.69
CA VAL A 382 14.67 21.27 -6.63
C VAL A 382 14.67 20.69 -8.03
N GLU A 383 15.09 19.45 -8.15
CA GLU A 383 15.05 18.69 -9.39
C GLU A 383 13.80 17.82 -9.44
N GLU A 384 13.07 17.85 -10.53
CA GLU A 384 12.04 16.83 -10.80
C GLU A 384 12.74 15.59 -11.34
N ARG A 385 12.52 14.46 -10.67
CA ARG A 385 13.07 13.16 -11.06
C ARG A 385 11.94 12.16 -11.25
N GLN A 386 12.20 11.19 -12.07
CA GLN A 386 11.32 10.04 -12.28
C GLN A 386 12.11 8.80 -11.88
N GLU A 387 11.47 7.92 -11.16
CA GLU A 387 12.04 6.62 -10.85
C GLU A 387 11.54 5.61 -11.91
N ASP A 388 12.48 5.06 -12.69
CA ASP A 388 12.22 3.81 -13.41
C ASP A 388 12.27 2.70 -12.35
N ILE A 389 11.11 2.32 -11.85
CA ILE A 389 11.07 1.32 -10.81
C ILE A 389 11.19 -0.06 -11.45
N THR A 390 12.40 -0.55 -11.45
CA THR A 390 12.63 -1.97 -11.42
C THR A 390 12.22 -2.42 -10.03
N ILE A 391 11.10 -3.13 -9.91
CA ILE A 391 10.65 -3.70 -8.63
C ILE A 391 11.80 -4.56 -8.14
N ILE A 392 12.45 -4.10 -7.07
CA ILE A 392 13.41 -4.92 -6.36
C ILE A 392 12.58 -5.94 -5.60
N ASP A 393 12.41 -7.10 -6.20
CA ASP A 393 11.60 -8.24 -5.73
C ASP A 393 11.93 -8.73 -4.32
N SER A 394 13.01 -8.26 -3.73
CA SER A 394 13.57 -8.79 -2.49
C SER A 394 13.06 -8.11 -1.21
N VAL A 395 12.21 -7.09 -1.30
CA VAL A 395 11.90 -6.23 -0.13
C VAL A 395 10.53 -6.49 0.48
N LEU A 396 9.61 -7.12 -0.25
CA LEU A 396 8.26 -7.37 0.26
C LEU A 396 8.10 -8.85 0.63
N PRO A 397 7.99 -9.20 1.92
CA PRO A 397 7.90 -10.60 2.36
C PRO A 397 6.67 -11.33 1.81
N TRP A 398 5.62 -10.58 1.46
CA TRP A 398 4.37 -11.06 0.89
C TRP A 398 4.34 -11.07 -0.65
N ARG A 399 5.45 -10.73 -1.33
CA ARG A 399 5.55 -10.74 -2.79
C ARG A 399 6.86 -11.34 -3.23
N LYS A 400 6.78 -12.36 -4.07
CA LYS A 400 7.95 -13.02 -4.65
C LYS A 400 7.88 -12.99 -6.16
N THR A 401 9.02 -12.80 -6.81
CA THR A 401 9.09 -12.86 -8.28
C THR A 401 8.69 -14.21 -8.77
N GLY A 402 7.63 -14.26 -9.56
CA GLY A 402 7.22 -15.44 -10.28
C GLY A 402 6.83 -15.10 -11.70
N ARG A 403 7.47 -15.72 -12.69
CA ARG A 403 7.11 -15.56 -14.10
C ARG A 403 6.03 -16.55 -14.49
N PHE A 404 4.98 -16.03 -15.09
CA PHE A 404 3.86 -16.80 -15.59
C PHE A 404 3.58 -16.52 -17.06
N LYS A 405 3.37 -17.58 -17.82
CA LYS A 405 2.79 -17.47 -19.17
C LYS A 405 1.27 -17.48 -19.04
N CYS A 406 0.63 -16.42 -19.45
CA CYS A 406 -0.83 -16.41 -19.55
C CYS A 406 -1.26 -17.05 -20.87
N LEU A 407 -2.21 -17.97 -20.78
CA LEU A 407 -2.81 -18.62 -21.93
C LEU A 407 -3.81 -17.66 -22.61
N PRO A 408 -3.87 -17.61 -23.94
CA PRO A 408 -4.78 -16.70 -24.64
C PRO A 408 -6.24 -17.07 -24.39
N HIS A 409 -7.08 -16.08 -24.15
CA HIS A 409 -8.55 -16.24 -24.09
C HIS A 409 -9.11 -16.12 -25.51
N GLU A 410 -9.91 -17.09 -25.94
CA GLU A 410 -10.55 -17.07 -27.24
C GLU A 410 -11.69 -16.03 -27.33
N ASP A 411 -12.32 -15.71 -26.19
CA ASP A 411 -13.52 -14.87 -26.10
C ASP A 411 -13.23 -13.39 -25.84
N GLU A 412 -12.03 -13.02 -25.45
CA GLU A 412 -11.63 -11.64 -25.24
C GLU A 412 -10.86 -11.16 -26.47
N GLY A 413 -11.56 -10.51 -27.40
CA GLY A 413 -11.04 -10.11 -28.68
C GLY A 413 -9.64 -9.52 -28.64
N ILE A 414 -8.65 -10.33 -29.03
CA ILE A 414 -7.29 -9.89 -29.31
C ILE A 414 -7.34 -9.14 -30.64
N VAL A 415 -7.40 -7.82 -30.60
CA VAL A 415 -7.22 -6.99 -31.79
C VAL A 415 -5.75 -6.57 -31.85
N GLY A 416 -5.01 -7.13 -32.80
CA GLY A 416 -3.63 -6.75 -33.08
C GLY A 416 -2.59 -7.22 -32.05
N GLY A 417 -2.81 -8.38 -31.37
CA GLY A 417 -1.83 -8.95 -30.42
C GLY A 417 -1.71 -8.23 -29.09
N LYS A 418 -2.55 -7.22 -28.85
CA LYS A 418 -2.65 -6.53 -27.56
C LYS A 418 -4.00 -6.80 -26.91
N PHE A 419 -3.98 -7.14 -25.63
CA PHE A 419 -5.18 -7.24 -24.83
C PHE A 419 -6.03 -5.95 -24.98
N LYS A 420 -7.33 -6.09 -25.28
CA LYS A 420 -8.27 -5.06 -24.90
C LYS A 420 -8.22 -5.04 -23.35
N LYS A 421 -7.76 -3.94 -22.76
CA LYS A 421 -7.84 -3.73 -21.32
C LYS A 421 -9.28 -4.01 -20.89
N GLY A 422 -9.53 -5.18 -20.30
CA GLY A 422 -10.78 -5.44 -19.64
C GLY A 422 -10.95 -4.35 -18.60
N LYS A 423 -11.99 -3.55 -18.70
CA LYS A 423 -12.38 -2.67 -17.60
C LYS A 423 -13.20 -3.52 -16.65
N PRO A 424 -13.07 -3.32 -15.32
CA PRO A 424 -14.01 -3.90 -14.37
C PRO A 424 -15.44 -3.63 -14.83
N SER A 425 -16.38 -4.54 -14.51
CA SER A 425 -17.78 -4.22 -14.74
C SER A 425 -18.10 -2.94 -13.95
N ALA A 426 -18.98 -2.10 -14.52
CA ALA A 426 -19.31 -0.80 -13.90
C ALA A 426 -19.85 -0.98 -12.46
N ASP A 427 -20.53 -2.11 -12.19
CA ASP A 427 -21.04 -2.42 -10.86
C ASP A 427 -19.93 -2.84 -9.89
N ASN A 428 -18.95 -3.61 -10.34
CA ASN A 428 -17.79 -4.00 -9.53
C ASN A 428 -16.93 -2.79 -9.19
N GLU A 429 -16.62 -1.96 -10.18
CA GLU A 429 -15.87 -0.71 -9.97
C GLU A 429 -16.59 0.21 -8.98
N ARG A 430 -17.90 0.42 -9.16
CA ARG A 430 -18.71 1.22 -8.26
C ARG A 430 -18.72 0.66 -6.83
N ARG A 431 -18.85 -0.67 -6.69
CA ARG A 431 -18.83 -1.33 -5.36
C ARG A 431 -17.49 -1.11 -4.69
N TYR A 432 -16.40 -1.38 -5.39
CA TYR A 432 -15.05 -1.20 -4.87
C TYR A 432 -14.81 0.24 -4.45
N GLN A 433 -15.15 1.22 -5.29
CA GLN A 433 -15.01 2.64 -4.98
C GLN A 433 -15.85 3.06 -3.77
N LEU A 434 -17.07 2.57 -3.63
CA LEU A 434 -17.92 2.85 -2.45
C LEU A 434 -17.30 2.31 -1.17
N GLN A 435 -16.74 1.09 -1.19
CA GLN A 435 -16.07 0.50 -0.03
C GLN A 435 -14.83 1.30 0.35
N MET A 436 -14.04 1.72 -0.63
CA MET A 436 -12.85 2.55 -0.41
C MET A 436 -13.20 3.92 0.14
N GLN A 437 -14.22 4.61 -0.41
CA GLN A 437 -14.70 5.91 0.08
C GLN A 437 -15.24 5.83 1.51
N GLN A 438 -15.85 4.72 1.90
CA GLN A 438 -16.36 4.51 3.25
C GLN A 438 -15.27 4.07 4.24
N GLY A 439 -14.05 3.80 3.76
CA GLY A 439 -12.96 3.26 4.57
C GLY A 439 -13.29 1.88 5.19
N LYS A 440 -14.28 1.17 4.62
CA LYS A 440 -14.81 -0.08 5.18
C LYS A 440 -15.01 -1.11 4.09
N ILE A 441 -14.09 -2.05 4.03
CA ILE A 441 -14.35 -3.34 3.39
C ILE A 441 -15.02 -4.23 4.42
N ASP A 442 -16.28 -4.61 4.18
CA ASP A 442 -17.04 -5.46 5.11
C ASP A 442 -16.69 -6.94 4.93
N TYR A 443 -15.39 -7.27 5.04
CA TYR A 443 -14.90 -8.63 4.86
C TYR A 443 -15.35 -9.59 5.98
N LYS A 444 -15.79 -9.09 7.12
CA LYS A 444 -16.28 -9.95 8.22
C LYS A 444 -17.62 -10.58 7.91
N ASN A 445 -18.45 -9.91 7.13
CA ASN A 445 -19.79 -10.37 6.75
C ASN A 445 -19.88 -10.84 5.29
N ASP A 446 -18.78 -10.79 4.53
CA ASP A 446 -18.73 -11.21 3.14
C ASP A 446 -17.40 -11.92 2.84
N GLY A 447 -17.45 -13.23 2.63
CA GLY A 447 -16.25 -14.02 2.35
C GLY A 447 -16.48 -15.52 2.42
N ILE A 448 -15.41 -16.29 2.66
CA ILE A 448 -15.44 -17.75 2.65
C ILE A 448 -16.41 -18.34 3.69
N ALA A 449 -16.57 -17.67 4.85
CA ALA A 449 -17.52 -18.14 5.87
C ALA A 449 -18.98 -17.94 5.45
N GLN A 450 -19.28 -16.96 4.60
CA GLN A 450 -20.64 -16.64 4.17
C GLN A 450 -20.98 -17.17 2.77
N VAL A 451 -20.03 -17.79 2.06
CA VAL A 451 -20.30 -18.29 0.71
C VAL A 451 -21.41 -19.36 0.74
N LYS A 452 -22.45 -19.10 -0.04
CA LYS A 452 -23.61 -19.99 -0.18
C LYS A 452 -23.59 -20.64 -1.55
N TYR A 453 -23.76 -21.94 -1.59
CA TYR A 453 -23.80 -22.70 -2.84
C TYR A 453 -24.54 -24.02 -2.66
N GLU A 454 -25.07 -24.53 -3.75
CA GLU A 454 -25.58 -25.89 -3.86
C GLU A 454 -24.48 -26.77 -4.47
N LEU A 455 -24.01 -27.78 -3.76
CA LEU A 455 -23.07 -28.75 -4.30
C LEU A 455 -23.82 -29.74 -5.19
N LEU A 456 -23.49 -29.76 -6.48
CA LEU A 456 -24.07 -30.66 -7.46
C LEU A 456 -23.32 -32.02 -7.57
N GLY A 457 -22.03 -32.02 -7.19
CA GLY A 457 -21.16 -33.18 -7.19
C GLY A 457 -19.68 -32.81 -7.29
N ILE A 458 -18.85 -33.79 -7.01
CA ILE A 458 -17.40 -33.70 -7.17
C ILE A 458 -16.94 -34.80 -8.10
N ASP A 459 -16.34 -34.45 -9.24
CA ASP A 459 -15.79 -35.38 -10.20
C ASP A 459 -14.28 -35.47 -10.02
N GLU A 460 -13.75 -36.67 -10.01
CA GLU A 460 -12.29 -36.89 -10.00
C GLU A 460 -11.74 -36.81 -11.43
N LEU A 461 -10.97 -35.76 -11.74
CA LEU A 461 -10.37 -35.60 -13.07
C LEU A 461 -9.10 -36.41 -13.21
N THR A 462 -8.31 -36.47 -12.14
CA THR A 462 -7.10 -37.29 -11.96
C THR A 462 -6.94 -37.58 -10.46
N PRO A 463 -6.04 -38.48 -10.04
CA PRO A 463 -5.80 -38.72 -8.61
C PRO A 463 -5.40 -37.48 -7.80
N LYS A 464 -4.96 -36.41 -8.47
CA LYS A 464 -4.56 -35.14 -7.85
C LYS A 464 -5.38 -33.94 -8.34
N ALA A 465 -6.52 -34.17 -9.01
CA ALA A 465 -7.35 -33.08 -9.52
C ALA A 465 -8.84 -33.41 -9.43
N LYS A 466 -9.63 -32.54 -8.83
CA LYS A 466 -11.06 -32.64 -8.60
C LYS A 466 -11.84 -31.50 -9.22
N MET A 467 -13.00 -31.77 -9.80
CA MET A 467 -13.95 -30.75 -10.29
C MET A 467 -15.13 -30.68 -9.32
N ILE A 468 -15.33 -29.54 -8.69
CA ILE A 468 -16.37 -29.25 -7.74
C ILE A 468 -17.50 -28.52 -8.48
N ASN A 469 -18.57 -29.21 -8.84
CA ASN A 469 -19.69 -28.64 -9.57
C ASN A 469 -20.67 -27.99 -8.61
N VAL A 470 -20.98 -26.71 -8.79
CA VAL A 470 -21.81 -25.92 -7.89
C VAL A 470 -22.78 -24.98 -8.62
N ARG A 471 -23.85 -24.58 -7.89
CA ARG A 471 -24.67 -23.40 -8.19
C ARG A 471 -24.54 -22.36 -7.07
N LEU A 472 -24.50 -21.10 -7.42
CA LEU A 472 -24.53 -19.96 -6.48
C LEU A 472 -25.96 -19.48 -6.23
#